data_18c62353169135b27d2e5001fe572f0a
#
_entry.id   18c62353169135b27d2e5001fe572f0a
#
_cell.length_a   1.000
_cell.length_b   1.000
_cell.length_c   1.000
_cell.angle_alpha   90.00
_cell.angle_beta   90.00
_cell.angle_gamma   90.00
#
_symmetry.space_group_name_H-M   'P 1'
#
loop_
_entity.id
_entity.type
_entity.pdbx_description
1 polymer ?
#
loop_
_entity_poly.entity_id
_entity_poly.type
_entity_poly.pdbx_seq_one_letter_code
_entity_poly.pdbx_strand_id
1 'polypeptide(L)'
;TTGVGNESLDLLNDAIGRLGTSAVDSVAEILTLATTANDVMLLAQSQAASQSDAQLISGLNALLGLNTSTGVNSDNVAAIKTALNGKNDDGSETDTVAKLLGVLGQARLVAFTDDGAAIGSKTAPTPTLADWNAMGLMANTSLADGARISLSSATYWSSTNASNGLAALNSALDALAGSNVNPTNLQKIVDAYGRILQEADGAWTTATDVSKVASATDTRVDVDKPDLLDVGVSASYSDNVFALLASAIGNLASTSVDSLSELNTLAVVADNVLKQAAGGAGVSYSSDAEWVSALNSLLRLSSGNGVTSSNIGNIKTAIDTADAAGVDSYQELQAIVSRQRLHDYASSGTGSPQLLDYQAVHAAENSGSYAAVKTSGIAAYNSAVLADTGITSTEITDIVAQYNKVLDAADGNRASTAPGMAVADYSRLGVTVTGYSTIAASQTLALLNDTVSGLTLDGVDSVGELQALEDIIGKIMTMAANPKITGAGAGDYTALVTQSELGLLGLKANASDLASSSHVTDAEALKFNELVIYSADDGSGVNSIDKLQGLLSSAIVLA
;
A
#
# COMPACT_ATOMS: atom_id res chain seq x y z
N THR A 1 8.99 -23.26 63.83
CA THR A 1 8.87 -23.33 62.36
C THR A 1 7.52 -23.88 62.02
N THR A 2 6.55 -23.01 61.78
CA THR A 2 5.30 -23.35 61.14
C THR A 2 5.65 -23.92 59.78
N GLY A 3 5.27 -25.16 59.50
CA GLY A 3 5.71 -25.89 58.33
C GLY A 3 5.31 -25.17 57.05
N VAL A 4 6.20 -25.22 56.09
CA VAL A 4 5.90 -24.91 54.68
C VAL A 4 4.75 -25.84 54.32
N GLY A 5 3.58 -25.31 53.94
CA GLY A 5 2.45 -26.11 53.47
C GLY A 5 2.85 -26.87 52.20
N ASN A 6 2.07 -27.87 51.81
CA ASN A 6 2.36 -28.65 50.59
C ASN A 6 2.50 -27.75 49.37
N GLU A 7 1.67 -26.72 49.23
CA GLU A 7 1.65 -25.76 48.10
C GLU A 7 2.90 -24.91 48.05
N SER A 8 3.42 -24.43 49.20
CA SER A 8 4.69 -23.69 49.24
C SER A 8 5.89 -24.60 48.97
N LEU A 9 5.80 -25.88 49.30
CA LEU A 9 6.81 -26.87 48.94
C LEU A 9 6.78 -27.19 47.44
N ASP A 10 5.58 -27.28 46.85
CA ASP A 10 5.41 -27.51 45.41
C ASP A 10 5.99 -26.32 44.62
N LEU A 11 5.68 -25.06 45.00
CA LEU A 11 6.28 -23.87 44.42
C LEU A 11 7.80 -23.84 44.55
N LEU A 12 8.31 -24.17 45.73
CA LEU A 12 9.77 -24.22 45.99
C LEU A 12 10.45 -25.29 45.11
N ASN A 13 9.88 -26.46 45.01
CA ASN A 13 10.42 -27.56 44.19
C ASN A 13 10.42 -27.19 42.71
N ASP A 14 9.31 -26.62 42.21
CA ASP A 14 9.23 -26.16 40.81
C ASP A 14 10.27 -25.03 40.54
N ALA A 15 10.45 -24.09 41.47
CA ALA A 15 11.47 -23.05 41.37
C ALA A 15 12.90 -23.61 41.32
N ILE A 16 13.25 -24.50 42.26
CA ILE A 16 14.56 -25.17 42.31
C ILE A 16 14.82 -25.94 41.00
N GLY A 17 13.81 -26.63 40.45
CA GLY A 17 13.94 -27.37 39.20
C GLY A 17 14.24 -26.50 37.99
N ARG A 18 13.97 -25.21 38.04
CA ARG A 18 14.15 -24.22 36.93
C ARG A 18 15.42 -23.36 37.11
N LEU A 19 15.90 -23.18 38.33
CA LEU A 19 17.05 -22.34 38.63
C LEU A 19 18.37 -23.05 38.29
N GLY A 20 19.39 -22.26 37.95
CA GLY A 20 20.73 -22.79 37.78
C GLY A 20 21.35 -23.21 39.11
N THR A 21 22.31 -24.14 39.10
CA THR A 21 22.95 -24.67 40.29
C THR A 21 23.57 -23.60 41.19
N SER A 22 24.09 -22.50 40.61
CA SER A 22 24.63 -21.36 41.32
C SER A 22 23.60 -20.54 42.13
N ALA A 23 22.33 -20.74 41.93
CA ALA A 23 21.24 -20.06 42.65
C ALA A 23 20.68 -20.90 43.82
N VAL A 24 21.16 -22.14 43.97
CA VAL A 24 20.70 -23.13 44.95
C VAL A 24 21.87 -23.94 45.52
N ASP A 25 23.11 -23.42 45.49
CA ASP A 25 24.30 -24.13 45.94
C ASP A 25 24.59 -23.92 47.41
N SER A 26 23.82 -23.08 48.12
CA SER A 26 23.95 -22.84 49.55
C SER A 26 22.63 -23.04 50.31
N VAL A 27 22.72 -23.43 51.57
CA VAL A 27 21.56 -23.54 52.47
C VAL A 27 20.88 -22.18 52.66
N ALA A 28 21.65 -21.08 52.63
CA ALA A 28 21.10 -19.73 52.77
C ALA A 28 20.19 -19.33 51.59
N GLU A 29 20.57 -19.67 50.38
CA GLU A 29 19.77 -19.46 49.19
C GLU A 29 18.48 -20.28 49.22
N ILE A 30 18.57 -21.57 49.50
CA ILE A 30 17.41 -22.45 49.64
C ILE A 30 16.47 -21.95 50.75
N LEU A 31 16.98 -21.47 51.86
CA LEU A 31 16.17 -20.92 52.94
C LEU A 31 15.47 -19.61 52.53
N THR A 32 16.15 -18.78 51.77
CA THR A 32 15.56 -17.55 51.20
C THR A 32 14.41 -17.88 50.27
N LEU A 33 14.59 -18.83 49.34
CA LEU A 33 13.54 -19.31 48.42
C LEU A 33 12.37 -19.93 49.20
N ALA A 34 12.63 -20.75 50.19
CA ALA A 34 11.60 -21.37 51.02
C ALA A 34 10.77 -20.34 51.82
N THR A 35 11.43 -19.33 52.39
CA THR A 35 10.76 -18.24 53.10
C THR A 35 9.86 -17.44 52.15
N THR A 36 10.38 -17.14 50.96
CA THR A 36 9.59 -16.41 49.94
C THR A 36 8.40 -17.23 49.42
N ALA A 37 8.59 -18.52 49.16
CA ALA A 37 7.48 -19.41 48.76
C ALA A 37 6.39 -19.47 49.84
N ASN A 38 6.78 -19.49 51.11
CA ASN A 38 5.84 -19.44 52.22
C ASN A 38 5.11 -18.07 52.28
N ASP A 39 5.80 -16.95 52.07
CA ASP A 39 5.19 -15.62 52.07
C ASP A 39 4.20 -15.44 50.91
N VAL A 40 4.46 -16.05 49.72
CA VAL A 40 3.49 -16.11 48.62
C VAL A 40 2.19 -16.79 49.06
N MET A 41 2.30 -17.91 49.77
CA MET A 41 1.11 -18.62 50.30
C MET A 41 0.38 -17.84 51.41
N LEU A 42 1.13 -17.17 52.31
CA LEU A 42 0.53 -16.29 53.31
C LEU A 42 -0.26 -15.14 52.67
N LEU A 43 0.32 -14.51 51.66
CA LEU A 43 -0.36 -13.45 50.91
C LEU A 43 -1.60 -13.98 50.17
N ALA A 44 -1.54 -15.16 49.52
CA ALA A 44 -2.71 -15.78 48.90
C ALA A 44 -3.83 -16.07 49.90
N GLN A 45 -3.47 -16.40 51.16
CA GLN A 45 -4.42 -16.59 52.26
C GLN A 45 -4.84 -15.27 52.93
N SER A 46 -4.61 -14.11 52.28
CA SER A 46 -4.88 -12.77 52.82
C SER A 46 -4.19 -12.48 54.15
N GLN A 47 -3.09 -13.15 54.43
CA GLN A 47 -2.23 -12.94 55.61
C GLN A 47 -1.05 -12.03 55.26
N ALA A 48 -0.46 -11.42 56.27
CA ALA A 48 0.73 -10.59 56.08
C ALA A 48 1.96 -11.45 55.75
N ALA A 49 2.73 -11.04 54.78
CA ALA A 49 4.04 -11.61 54.51
C ALA A 49 4.95 -11.44 55.73
N SER A 50 5.82 -12.41 55.98
CA SER A 50 6.81 -12.35 57.08
C SER A 50 7.99 -11.44 56.73
N GLN A 51 8.24 -11.20 55.46
CA GLN A 51 9.32 -10.37 54.92
C GLN A 51 8.88 -8.93 54.73
N SER A 52 9.83 -8.01 54.82
CA SER A 52 9.66 -6.62 54.36
C SER A 52 9.57 -6.59 52.83
N ASP A 53 9.02 -5.49 52.28
CA ASP A 53 8.89 -5.33 50.80
C ASP A 53 10.24 -5.48 50.10
N ALA A 54 11.32 -4.95 50.64
CA ALA A 54 12.67 -5.10 50.06
C ALA A 54 13.13 -6.57 50.01
N GLN A 55 12.84 -7.34 51.05
CA GLN A 55 13.18 -8.77 51.13
C GLN A 55 12.25 -9.59 50.18
N LEU A 56 10.97 -9.26 50.15
CA LEU A 56 10.00 -9.91 49.23
C LEU A 56 10.35 -9.65 47.77
N ILE A 57 10.76 -8.42 47.40
CA ILE A 57 11.27 -8.09 46.05
C ILE A 57 12.47 -8.97 45.71
N SER A 58 13.48 -9.03 46.61
CA SER A 58 14.67 -9.85 46.38
C SER A 58 14.33 -11.33 46.29
N GLY A 59 13.47 -11.81 47.18
CA GLY A 59 13.05 -13.21 47.26
C GLY A 59 12.25 -13.64 46.03
N LEU A 60 11.27 -12.84 45.60
CA LEU A 60 10.45 -13.15 44.40
C LEU A 60 11.32 -13.16 43.14
N ASN A 61 12.23 -12.22 42.99
CA ASN A 61 13.15 -12.22 41.85
C ASN A 61 14.07 -13.45 41.85
N ALA A 62 14.59 -13.83 43.04
CA ALA A 62 15.39 -15.04 43.17
C ALA A 62 14.56 -16.32 42.88
N LEU A 63 13.35 -16.43 43.44
CA LEU A 63 12.44 -17.57 43.26
C LEU A 63 12.05 -17.77 41.78
N LEU A 64 11.90 -16.68 41.03
CA LEU A 64 11.46 -16.68 39.63
C LEU A 64 12.60 -16.58 38.63
N GLY A 65 13.86 -16.43 39.08
CA GLY A 65 14.99 -16.21 38.19
C GLY A 65 14.95 -14.86 37.44
N LEU A 66 14.33 -13.83 38.05
CA LEU A 66 14.16 -12.50 37.47
C LEU A 66 15.17 -11.50 38.10
N ASN A 67 15.26 -10.32 37.49
CA ASN A 67 15.99 -9.18 38.04
C ASN A 67 15.03 -7.99 38.29
N THR A 68 15.49 -6.94 38.97
CA THR A 68 14.63 -5.80 39.31
C THR A 68 14.15 -4.97 38.13
N SER A 69 14.79 -5.07 36.97
CA SER A 69 14.36 -4.36 35.76
C SER A 69 13.26 -5.13 34.98
N THR A 70 13.27 -6.46 35.04
CA THR A 70 12.33 -7.34 34.37
C THR A 70 11.37 -8.07 35.31
N GLY A 71 11.54 -7.93 36.61
CA GLY A 71 10.79 -8.63 37.63
C GLY A 71 10.06 -7.71 38.61
N VAL A 72 10.21 -8.04 39.90
CA VAL A 72 9.59 -7.31 41.02
C VAL A 72 10.50 -6.16 41.46
N ASN A 73 9.90 -4.98 41.67
CA ASN A 73 10.61 -3.80 42.19
C ASN A 73 9.69 -2.98 43.12
N SER A 74 10.16 -1.83 43.61
CA SER A 74 9.42 -0.94 44.53
C SER A 74 8.08 -0.46 43.93
N ASP A 75 8.01 -0.31 42.61
CA ASP A 75 6.88 0.32 41.92
C ASP A 75 5.73 -0.67 41.71
N ASN A 76 6.03 -1.98 41.64
CA ASN A 76 5.03 -3.00 41.38
C ASN A 76 4.74 -3.97 42.55
N VAL A 77 5.56 -3.97 43.63
CA VAL A 77 5.40 -4.91 44.74
C VAL A 77 4.05 -4.78 45.45
N ALA A 78 3.50 -3.57 45.56
CA ALA A 78 2.19 -3.34 46.18
C ALA A 78 1.06 -3.96 45.33
N ALA A 79 1.09 -3.77 44.00
CA ALA A 79 0.13 -4.40 43.07
C ALA A 79 0.25 -5.93 43.09
N ILE A 80 1.47 -6.48 43.19
CA ILE A 80 1.72 -7.92 43.28
C ILE A 80 1.10 -8.48 44.57
N LYS A 81 1.34 -7.81 45.73
CA LYS A 81 0.72 -8.20 47.01
C LYS A 81 -0.81 -8.20 46.93
N THR A 82 -1.39 -7.18 46.30
CA THR A 82 -2.83 -7.09 46.10
C THR A 82 -3.33 -8.24 45.20
N ALA A 83 -2.61 -8.53 44.12
CA ALA A 83 -2.96 -9.62 43.18
C ALA A 83 -2.84 -11.01 43.88
N LEU A 84 -1.87 -11.22 44.70
CA LEU A 84 -1.73 -12.43 45.52
C LEU A 84 -2.88 -12.57 46.50
N ASN A 85 -3.24 -11.50 47.23
CA ASN A 85 -4.36 -11.50 48.17
C ASN A 85 -5.73 -11.80 47.54
N GLY A 86 -5.86 -11.65 46.24
CA GLY A 86 -7.07 -11.99 45.48
C GLY A 86 -7.12 -13.45 45.01
N LYS A 87 -6.16 -14.29 45.39
CA LYS A 87 -6.10 -15.71 45.01
C LYS A 87 -6.81 -16.62 46.00
N ASN A 88 -7.03 -17.87 45.61
CA ASN A 88 -7.67 -18.85 46.49
C ASN A 88 -6.82 -19.12 47.74
N ASP A 89 -7.49 -19.20 48.87
CA ASP A 89 -6.85 -19.42 50.18
C ASP A 89 -6.10 -20.79 50.29
N ASP A 90 -6.37 -21.72 49.38
CA ASP A 90 -5.68 -23.01 49.34
C ASP A 90 -4.32 -22.98 48.64
N GLY A 91 -3.93 -21.82 48.07
CA GLY A 91 -2.65 -21.63 47.38
C GLY A 91 -2.54 -22.30 46.01
N SER A 92 -3.58 -23.01 45.57
CA SER A 92 -3.57 -23.79 44.31
C SER A 92 -3.36 -22.92 43.04
N GLU A 93 -3.57 -21.60 43.12
CA GLU A 93 -3.34 -20.68 42.04
C GLU A 93 -1.91 -20.09 41.99
N THR A 94 -1.04 -20.46 42.95
CA THR A 94 0.33 -19.92 43.09
C THR A 94 1.37 -21.01 43.43
N ASP A 95 0.98 -22.30 43.38
CA ASP A 95 1.78 -23.47 43.75
C ASP A 95 2.87 -23.86 42.73
N THR A 96 2.96 -23.15 41.61
CA THR A 96 4.01 -23.31 40.58
C THR A 96 4.56 -21.97 40.13
N VAL A 97 5.81 -21.96 39.64
CA VAL A 97 6.44 -20.76 39.04
C VAL A 97 5.61 -20.22 37.87
N ALA A 98 5.01 -21.08 37.05
CA ALA A 98 4.21 -20.64 35.92
C ALA A 98 2.95 -19.88 36.36
N LYS A 99 2.24 -20.38 37.38
CA LYS A 99 1.06 -19.72 37.94
C LYS A 99 1.44 -18.41 38.62
N LEU A 100 2.54 -18.42 39.42
CA LEU A 100 3.04 -17.20 40.07
C LEU A 100 3.49 -16.14 39.06
N LEU A 101 4.15 -16.52 37.95
CA LEU A 101 4.47 -15.60 36.85
C LEU A 101 3.20 -15.00 36.23
N GLY A 102 2.13 -15.76 36.12
CA GLY A 102 0.82 -15.25 35.65
C GLY A 102 0.28 -14.16 36.59
N VAL A 103 0.34 -14.38 37.91
CA VAL A 103 -0.06 -13.36 38.91
C VAL A 103 0.81 -12.11 38.83
N LEU A 104 2.12 -12.30 38.72
CA LEU A 104 3.05 -11.18 38.57
C LEU A 104 2.83 -10.41 37.26
N GLY A 105 2.66 -11.12 36.17
CA GLY A 105 2.35 -10.52 34.87
C GLY A 105 1.10 -9.64 34.96
N GLN A 106 0.00 -10.17 35.50
CA GLN A 106 -1.22 -9.41 35.71
C GLN A 106 -1.00 -8.16 36.58
N ALA A 107 -0.30 -8.32 37.71
CA ALA A 107 -0.04 -7.20 38.63
C ALA A 107 0.79 -6.09 37.97
N ARG A 108 1.76 -6.47 37.12
CA ARG A 108 2.58 -5.50 36.37
C ARG A 108 1.77 -4.78 35.30
N LEU A 109 0.90 -5.51 34.59
CA LEU A 109 0.00 -4.91 33.60
C LEU A 109 -0.97 -3.93 34.27
N VAL A 110 -1.55 -4.29 35.44
CA VAL A 110 -2.41 -3.40 36.25
C VAL A 110 -1.64 -2.17 36.73
N ALA A 111 -0.44 -2.35 37.30
CA ALA A 111 0.38 -1.23 37.77
C ALA A 111 0.70 -0.24 36.63
N PHE A 112 0.93 -0.76 35.42
CA PHE A 112 1.17 0.09 34.24
C PHE A 112 -0.07 0.88 33.84
N THR A 113 -1.28 0.29 33.87
CA THR A 113 -2.52 1.00 33.55
C THR A 113 -2.88 2.06 34.57
N ASP A 114 -2.67 1.79 35.86
CA ASP A 114 -3.08 2.66 36.97
C ASP A 114 -2.12 3.83 37.22
N ASP A 115 -0.94 3.86 36.57
CA ASP A 115 0.05 4.94 36.71
C ASP A 115 -0.48 6.31 36.22
N GLY A 116 -1.49 6.34 35.34
CA GLY A 116 -2.12 7.58 34.89
C GLY A 116 -1.25 8.55 34.09
N ALA A 117 0.04 8.29 33.97
CA ALA A 117 0.96 9.07 33.17
C ALA A 117 0.97 8.59 31.71
N ALA A 118 1.31 9.46 30.76
CA ALA A 118 1.50 9.04 29.36
C ALA A 118 2.65 8.04 29.21
N ILE A 119 2.55 7.13 28.25
CA ILE A 119 3.62 6.17 27.90
C ILE A 119 4.95 6.94 27.73
N GLY A 120 6.01 6.46 28.38
CA GLY A 120 7.33 7.11 28.40
C GLY A 120 7.56 8.06 29.56
N SER A 121 6.51 8.44 30.31
CA SER A 121 6.59 9.21 31.56
C SER A 121 6.12 8.41 32.76
N LYS A 122 5.71 7.14 32.57
CA LYS A 122 5.25 6.26 33.63
C LYS A 122 6.39 5.87 34.55
N THR A 123 6.11 5.79 35.86
CA THR A 123 7.01 5.25 36.85
C THR A 123 6.96 3.73 36.91
N ALA A 124 5.79 3.15 36.59
CA ALA A 124 5.65 1.70 36.44
C ALA A 124 6.49 1.20 35.25
N PRO A 125 7.25 0.12 35.41
CA PRO A 125 8.03 -0.46 34.32
C PRO A 125 7.13 -0.84 33.12
N THR A 126 7.60 -0.52 31.91
CA THR A 126 6.89 -0.92 30.68
C THR A 126 6.76 -2.44 30.60
N PRO A 127 5.56 -2.99 30.40
CA PRO A 127 5.36 -4.42 30.30
C PRO A 127 6.16 -5.03 29.15
N THR A 128 6.70 -6.22 29.41
CA THR A 128 7.46 -7.00 28.46
C THR A 128 6.58 -8.08 27.81
N LEU A 129 7.01 -8.66 26.70
CA LEU A 129 6.31 -9.79 26.10
C LEU A 129 6.18 -10.99 27.07
N ALA A 130 7.13 -11.12 28.03
CA ALA A 130 7.03 -12.15 29.07
C ALA A 130 5.86 -11.92 30.03
N ASP A 131 5.51 -10.66 30.33
CA ASP A 131 4.35 -10.33 31.17
C ASP A 131 3.04 -10.72 30.48
N TRP A 132 2.93 -10.42 29.20
CA TRP A 132 1.78 -10.82 28.38
C TRP A 132 1.68 -12.35 28.25
N ASN A 133 2.79 -13.03 27.98
CA ASN A 133 2.82 -14.50 27.89
C ASN A 133 2.47 -15.17 29.23
N ALA A 134 2.90 -14.57 30.35
CA ALA A 134 2.60 -15.08 31.68
C ALA A 134 1.09 -15.14 31.98
N MET A 135 0.29 -14.29 31.32
CA MET A 135 -1.17 -14.33 31.39
C MET A 135 -1.81 -15.51 30.62
N GLY A 136 -1.01 -16.38 30.02
CA GLY A 136 -1.50 -17.48 29.20
C GLY A 136 -2.12 -17.06 27.88
N LEU A 137 -1.79 -15.86 27.42
CA LEU A 137 -2.29 -15.33 26.17
C LEU A 137 -1.61 -16.00 24.99
N MET A 138 -2.36 -16.18 23.93
CA MET A 138 -1.91 -16.82 22.70
C MET A 138 -2.13 -15.86 21.54
N ALA A 139 -1.19 -15.80 20.61
CA ALA A 139 -1.46 -15.18 19.33
C ALA A 139 -2.65 -15.90 18.70
N ASN A 140 -3.71 -15.16 18.42
CA ASN A 140 -4.84 -15.77 17.75
C ASN A 140 -4.43 -16.08 16.32
N THR A 141 -4.54 -17.33 16.00
CA THR A 141 -4.62 -17.80 14.66
C THR A 141 -6.11 -18.01 14.39
N SER A 142 -6.83 -16.97 14.03
CA SER A 142 -8.09 -17.10 13.29
C SER A 142 -7.82 -17.68 11.89
N LEU A 143 -6.60 -18.09 11.64
CA LEU A 143 -6.19 -18.93 10.52
C LEU A 143 -6.84 -20.31 10.67
N ALA A 144 -7.27 -20.86 9.55
CA ALA A 144 -8.17 -21.99 9.37
C ALA A 144 -7.87 -23.32 10.13
N ASP A 145 -6.81 -23.40 10.92
CA ASP A 145 -6.41 -24.59 11.67
C ASP A 145 -6.48 -24.48 13.21
N GLY A 146 -6.91 -23.33 13.75
CA GLY A 146 -7.24 -23.20 15.18
C GLY A 146 -6.09 -23.44 16.17
N ALA A 147 -4.85 -23.51 15.71
CA ALA A 147 -3.70 -23.72 16.57
C ALA A 147 -3.35 -22.40 17.30
N ARG A 148 -3.50 -22.40 18.63
CA ARG A 148 -3.03 -21.29 19.48
C ARG A 148 -1.51 -21.31 19.53
N ILE A 149 -0.88 -20.22 19.09
CA ILE A 149 0.57 -20.03 19.10
C ILE A 149 0.93 -19.08 20.25
N SER A 150 1.99 -19.40 21.01
CA SER A 150 2.52 -18.48 22.01
C SER A 150 2.91 -17.14 21.37
N LEU A 151 2.61 -16.02 22.04
CA LEU A 151 3.00 -14.69 21.59
C LEU A 151 4.48 -14.60 21.19
N SER A 152 5.36 -15.31 21.91
CA SER A 152 6.80 -15.31 21.63
C SER A 152 7.21 -16.05 20.36
N SER A 153 6.35 -16.90 19.81
CA SER A 153 6.62 -17.73 18.61
C SER A 153 5.84 -17.30 17.37
N ALA A 154 4.88 -16.39 17.51
CA ALA A 154 4.09 -15.89 16.38
C ALA A 154 4.88 -14.90 15.51
N THR A 155 4.71 -14.98 14.19
CA THR A 155 5.48 -14.20 13.20
C THR A 155 5.36 -12.68 13.42
N TYR A 156 4.20 -12.18 13.86
CA TYR A 156 3.95 -10.74 14.13
C TYR A 156 4.58 -10.26 15.43
N TRP A 157 4.86 -11.18 16.36
CA TRP A 157 5.45 -10.92 17.65
C TRP A 157 6.92 -11.36 17.70
N SER A 158 7.44 -11.95 16.60
CA SER A 158 8.81 -12.44 16.50
C SER A 158 9.81 -11.35 16.09
N SER A 159 11.09 -11.65 16.18
CA SER A 159 12.26 -10.78 16.26
C SER A 159 12.39 -9.62 15.24
N THR A 160 11.67 -9.60 14.14
CA THR A 160 11.68 -8.49 13.16
C THR A 160 10.57 -7.46 13.41
N ASN A 161 9.43 -7.89 13.97
CA ASN A 161 8.27 -7.04 14.25
C ASN A 161 7.86 -7.04 15.74
N ALA A 162 8.59 -7.74 16.59
CA ALA A 162 8.27 -7.88 18.00
C ALA A 162 8.22 -6.54 18.75
N SER A 163 9.04 -5.57 18.37
CA SER A 163 9.02 -4.22 18.94
C SER A 163 7.73 -3.49 18.64
N ASN A 164 7.23 -3.57 17.40
CA ASN A 164 5.99 -2.89 17.01
C ASN A 164 4.77 -3.56 17.65
N GLY A 165 4.70 -4.89 17.64
CA GLY A 165 3.63 -5.62 18.30
C GLY A 165 3.55 -5.36 19.80
N LEU A 166 4.68 -5.35 20.51
CA LEU A 166 4.71 -5.04 21.94
C LEU A 166 4.34 -3.57 22.22
N ALA A 167 4.78 -2.64 21.37
CA ALA A 167 4.39 -1.23 21.47
C ALA A 167 2.87 -1.07 21.32
N ALA A 168 2.28 -1.74 20.34
CA ALA A 168 0.84 -1.78 20.09
C ALA A 168 0.06 -2.30 21.31
N LEU A 169 0.46 -3.46 21.84
CA LEU A 169 -0.17 -4.04 23.03
C LEU A 169 -0.09 -3.10 24.25
N ASN A 170 1.07 -2.54 24.51
CA ASN A 170 1.26 -1.63 25.65
C ASN A 170 0.49 -0.32 25.47
N SER A 171 0.32 0.15 24.23
CA SER A 171 -0.48 1.33 23.92
C SER A 171 -1.98 1.10 24.17
N ALA A 172 -2.53 -0.06 23.79
CA ALA A 172 -3.91 -0.41 24.11
C ALA A 172 -4.10 -0.67 25.61
N LEU A 173 -3.13 -1.32 26.24
CA LEU A 173 -3.15 -1.57 27.68
C LEU A 173 -3.24 -0.26 28.48
N ASP A 174 -2.51 0.78 28.07
CA ASP A 174 -2.52 2.09 28.69
C ASP A 174 -3.89 2.76 28.69
N ALA A 175 -4.72 2.45 27.70
CA ALA A 175 -6.09 2.97 27.58
C ALA A 175 -7.10 2.18 28.42
N LEU A 176 -6.74 1.01 28.97
CA LEU A 176 -7.62 0.23 29.82
C LEU A 176 -7.64 0.80 31.25
N ALA A 177 -8.80 0.70 31.92
CA ALA A 177 -8.83 0.82 33.37
C ALA A 177 -8.22 -0.45 34.00
N GLY A 178 -7.45 -0.33 35.08
CA GLY A 178 -6.81 -1.47 35.75
C GLY A 178 -7.77 -2.60 36.13
N SER A 179 -9.02 -2.27 36.47
CA SER A 179 -10.08 -3.25 36.73
C SER A 179 -10.46 -4.12 35.53
N ASN A 180 -10.11 -3.69 34.31
CA ASN A 180 -10.36 -4.42 33.06
C ASN A 180 -9.17 -5.26 32.62
N VAL A 181 -8.06 -5.25 33.33
CA VAL A 181 -6.87 -6.07 33.04
C VAL A 181 -7.13 -7.51 33.50
N ASN A 182 -7.65 -8.31 32.61
CA ASN A 182 -7.92 -9.73 32.81
C ASN A 182 -7.63 -10.53 31.53
N PRO A 183 -7.40 -11.85 31.61
CA PRO A 183 -7.03 -12.65 30.43
C PRO A 183 -7.99 -12.51 29.25
N THR A 184 -9.29 -12.39 29.49
CA THR A 184 -10.29 -12.31 28.43
C THR A 184 -10.16 -11.00 27.64
N ASN A 185 -10.05 -9.86 28.33
CA ASN A 185 -9.93 -8.56 27.67
C ASN A 185 -8.55 -8.40 27.01
N LEU A 186 -7.48 -8.88 27.68
CA LEU A 186 -6.14 -8.86 27.10
C LEU A 186 -6.04 -9.74 25.85
N GLN A 187 -6.74 -10.91 25.83
CA GLN A 187 -6.77 -11.76 24.65
C GLN A 187 -7.44 -11.04 23.46
N LYS A 188 -8.52 -10.29 23.69
CA LYS A 188 -9.15 -9.50 22.63
C LYS A 188 -8.20 -8.45 22.03
N ILE A 189 -7.42 -7.76 22.87
CA ILE A 189 -6.41 -6.81 22.41
C ILE A 189 -5.34 -7.51 21.57
N VAL A 190 -4.84 -8.67 22.03
CA VAL A 190 -3.86 -9.48 21.29
C VAL A 190 -4.42 -9.91 19.93
N ASP A 191 -5.65 -10.39 19.90
CA ASP A 191 -6.30 -10.85 18.69
C ASP A 191 -6.52 -9.71 17.70
N ALA A 192 -7.02 -8.58 18.19
CA ALA A 192 -7.30 -7.39 17.38
C ALA A 192 -6.02 -6.77 16.80
N TYR A 193 -5.00 -6.53 17.63
CA TYR A 193 -3.72 -6.03 17.12
C TYR A 193 -3.01 -7.04 16.23
N GLY A 194 -3.18 -8.34 16.48
CA GLY A 194 -2.69 -9.38 15.58
C GLY A 194 -3.24 -9.21 14.16
N ARG A 195 -4.55 -8.93 14.02
CA ARG A 195 -5.19 -8.66 12.72
C ARG A 195 -4.75 -7.32 12.15
N ILE A 196 -4.78 -6.24 12.94
CA ILE A 196 -4.36 -4.89 12.50
C ILE A 196 -2.93 -4.88 11.96
N LEU A 197 -1.98 -5.46 12.68
CA LEU A 197 -0.57 -5.49 12.25
C LEU A 197 -0.31 -6.44 11.09
N GLN A 198 -1.13 -7.49 10.95
CA GLN A 198 -1.09 -8.38 9.81
C GLN A 198 -1.63 -7.71 8.55
N GLU A 199 -2.74 -7.00 8.67
CA GLU A 199 -3.34 -6.25 7.58
C GLU A 199 -2.44 -5.09 7.14
N ALA A 200 -1.81 -4.39 8.10
CA ALA A 200 -0.89 -3.27 7.85
C ALA A 200 0.50 -3.74 7.41
N ASP A 201 0.59 -4.59 6.41
CA ASP A 201 1.85 -5.11 5.88
C ASP A 201 2.53 -4.17 4.87
N GLY A 202 1.86 -3.08 4.51
CA GLY A 202 2.36 -2.10 3.55
C GLY A 202 2.44 -2.61 2.11
N ALA A 203 1.80 -3.73 1.81
CA ALA A 203 1.96 -4.49 0.58
C ALA A 203 1.32 -3.82 -0.67
N TRP A 204 0.62 -2.72 -0.50
CA TRP A 204 0.04 -1.93 -1.60
C TRP A 204 1.08 -1.18 -2.45
N THR A 205 2.38 -1.34 -2.19
CA THR A 205 3.43 -0.59 -2.88
C THR A 205 3.82 -1.15 -4.23
N THR A 206 3.35 -2.33 -4.61
CA THR A 206 3.64 -2.97 -5.90
C THR A 206 2.38 -3.21 -6.72
N ALA A 207 2.49 -3.14 -8.05
CA ALA A 207 1.39 -3.39 -8.98
C ALA A 207 0.74 -4.79 -8.81
N THR A 208 1.45 -5.72 -8.18
CA THR A 208 0.96 -7.06 -7.84
C THR A 208 0.03 -7.07 -6.63
N ASP A 209 0.15 -6.09 -5.74
CA ASP A 209 -0.60 -6.07 -4.49
C ASP A 209 -1.97 -5.40 -4.66
N VAL A 210 -2.08 -4.46 -5.60
CA VAL A 210 -3.36 -3.84 -5.98
C VAL A 210 -4.34 -4.87 -6.56
N SER A 211 -3.83 -5.96 -7.15
CA SER A 211 -4.66 -7.07 -7.66
C SER A 211 -5.18 -8.00 -6.55
N LYS A 212 -4.63 -7.93 -5.34
CA LYS A 212 -5.03 -8.79 -4.22
C LYS A 212 -6.33 -8.33 -3.56
N VAL A 213 -6.66 -7.04 -3.64
CA VAL A 213 -7.91 -6.49 -3.05
C VAL A 213 -9.17 -7.02 -3.73
N ALA A 214 -9.07 -7.38 -5.00
CA ALA A 214 -10.19 -7.92 -5.78
C ALA A 214 -10.15 -9.45 -5.90
N SER A 215 -9.19 -10.12 -5.27
CA SER A 215 -9.05 -11.58 -5.37
C SER A 215 -9.90 -12.26 -4.32
N ALA A 216 -10.83 -13.10 -4.76
CA ALA A 216 -11.57 -14.05 -3.89
C ALA A 216 -10.64 -15.07 -3.20
N THR A 217 -9.33 -14.96 -3.33
CA THR A 217 -8.28 -15.76 -2.70
C THR A 217 -7.48 -14.97 -1.67
N ASP A 218 -7.92 -13.76 -1.30
CA ASP A 218 -7.34 -13.05 -0.18
C ASP A 218 -7.63 -13.83 1.12
N THR A 219 -6.60 -14.43 1.68
CA THR A 219 -6.67 -15.17 2.96
C THR A 219 -6.37 -14.28 4.16
N ARG A 220 -6.32 -12.94 3.95
CA ARG A 220 -6.12 -11.98 5.03
C ARG A 220 -7.38 -11.89 5.88
N VAL A 221 -7.17 -11.66 7.14
CA VAL A 221 -8.24 -11.48 8.11
C VAL A 221 -8.60 -10.01 8.11
N ASP A 222 -9.75 -9.68 7.54
CA ASP A 222 -10.24 -8.31 7.50
C ASP A 222 -10.28 -7.71 8.91
N VAL A 223 -9.69 -6.53 9.07
CA VAL A 223 -9.89 -5.70 10.27
C VAL A 223 -11.31 -5.19 10.25
N ASP A 224 -12.02 -5.34 11.36
CA ASP A 224 -13.39 -4.88 11.48
C ASP A 224 -13.59 -3.89 12.65
N LYS A 225 -14.81 -3.35 12.77
CA LYS A 225 -15.16 -2.45 13.86
C LYS A 225 -14.92 -3.05 15.24
N PRO A 226 -15.30 -4.30 15.57
CA PRO A 226 -14.94 -4.97 16.81
C PRO A 226 -13.46 -4.91 17.15
N ASP A 227 -12.56 -5.14 16.19
CA ASP A 227 -11.12 -5.09 16.40
C ASP A 227 -10.65 -3.69 16.84
N LEU A 228 -11.12 -2.66 16.14
CA LEU A 228 -10.77 -1.28 16.43
C LEU A 228 -11.30 -0.85 17.82
N LEU A 229 -12.47 -1.34 18.21
CA LEU A 229 -13.04 -1.12 19.55
C LEU A 229 -12.25 -1.85 20.64
N ASP A 230 -11.85 -3.11 20.38
CA ASP A 230 -11.12 -3.94 21.35
C ASP A 230 -9.72 -3.36 21.63
N VAL A 231 -9.10 -2.66 20.68
CA VAL A 231 -7.83 -1.92 20.93
C VAL A 231 -8.01 -0.52 21.51
N GLY A 232 -9.25 -0.03 21.63
CA GLY A 232 -9.56 1.23 22.32
C GLY A 232 -9.87 2.42 21.40
N VAL A 233 -10.09 2.22 20.10
CA VAL A 233 -10.64 3.30 19.24
C VAL A 233 -12.04 3.66 19.72
N SER A 234 -12.35 4.96 19.76
CA SER A 234 -13.60 5.45 20.38
C SER A 234 -14.87 4.92 19.69
N ALA A 235 -15.77 4.36 20.49
CA ALA A 235 -17.09 3.91 20.03
C ALA A 235 -18.03 5.04 19.58
N SER A 236 -17.63 6.31 19.75
CA SER A 236 -18.43 7.47 19.33
C SER A 236 -18.42 7.71 17.81
N TYR A 237 -17.52 7.09 17.08
CA TYR A 237 -17.47 7.18 15.62
C TYR A 237 -18.58 6.39 14.94
N SER A 238 -18.99 6.83 13.74
CA SER A 238 -19.97 6.14 12.90
C SER A 238 -19.39 4.85 12.28
N ASP A 239 -20.26 3.97 11.80
CA ASP A 239 -19.84 2.74 11.14
C ASP A 239 -18.98 3.03 9.88
N ASN A 240 -19.29 4.10 9.13
CA ASN A 240 -18.50 4.49 7.95
C ASN A 240 -17.09 4.97 8.34
N VAL A 241 -16.89 5.58 9.51
CA VAL A 241 -15.53 5.91 10.01
C VAL A 241 -14.72 4.64 10.23
N PHE A 242 -15.33 3.63 10.86
CA PHE A 242 -14.68 2.34 11.07
C PHE A 242 -14.41 1.63 9.74
N ALA A 243 -15.31 1.69 8.76
CA ALA A 243 -15.14 1.11 7.45
C ALA A 243 -13.96 1.75 6.70
N LEU A 244 -13.92 3.09 6.63
CA LEU A 244 -12.82 3.81 6.00
C LEU A 244 -11.48 3.54 6.70
N LEU A 245 -11.46 3.56 8.05
CA LEU A 245 -10.24 3.30 8.82
C LEU A 245 -9.72 1.87 8.59
N ALA A 246 -10.59 0.87 8.68
CA ALA A 246 -10.25 -0.53 8.45
C ALA A 246 -9.70 -0.75 7.03
N SER A 247 -10.38 -0.20 6.03
CA SER A 247 -9.94 -0.24 4.64
C SER A 247 -8.59 0.47 4.41
N ALA A 248 -8.32 1.57 5.12
CA ALA A 248 -7.05 2.30 5.01
C ALA A 248 -5.88 1.54 5.66
N ILE A 249 -6.12 0.81 6.76
CA ILE A 249 -5.10 0.03 7.48
C ILE A 249 -4.38 -0.93 6.54
N GLY A 250 -5.09 -1.61 5.63
CA GLY A 250 -4.49 -2.52 4.65
C GLY A 250 -3.45 -1.88 3.72
N ASN A 251 -3.48 -0.56 3.58
CA ASN A 251 -2.50 0.19 2.79
C ASN A 251 -1.34 0.76 3.62
N LEU A 252 -1.44 0.75 4.94
CA LEU A 252 -0.45 1.36 5.82
C LEU A 252 0.68 0.39 6.16
N ALA A 253 1.80 0.92 6.62
CA ALA A 253 2.83 0.11 7.23
C ALA A 253 2.47 -0.20 8.69
N SER A 254 2.87 -1.35 9.21
CA SER A 254 2.64 -1.72 10.61
C SER A 254 3.17 -0.67 11.61
N THR A 255 4.23 0.06 11.24
CA THR A 255 4.79 1.18 12.02
C THR A 255 3.92 2.44 12.05
N SER A 256 2.83 2.48 11.29
CA SER A 256 1.88 3.61 11.26
C SER A 256 0.60 3.32 12.03
N VAL A 257 0.47 2.11 12.61
CA VAL A 257 -0.69 1.60 13.35
C VAL A 257 -0.27 0.81 14.59
N ASP A 258 0.99 0.94 15.03
CA ASP A 258 1.53 0.20 16.17
C ASP A 258 1.27 0.89 17.52
N SER A 259 0.41 1.91 17.53
CA SER A 259 -0.10 2.53 18.75
C SER A 259 -1.56 2.95 18.63
N LEU A 260 -2.26 2.96 19.77
CA LEU A 260 -3.64 3.48 19.84
C LEU A 260 -3.69 4.97 19.48
N SER A 261 -2.63 5.74 19.75
CA SER A 261 -2.55 7.16 19.37
C SER A 261 -2.58 7.34 17.86
N GLU A 262 -1.87 6.51 17.11
CA GLU A 262 -1.88 6.52 15.64
C GLU A 262 -3.23 6.11 15.09
N LEU A 263 -3.82 5.01 15.60
CA LEU A 263 -5.15 4.58 15.21
C LEU A 263 -6.21 5.65 15.47
N ASN A 264 -6.18 6.33 16.63
CA ASN A 264 -7.07 7.43 16.93
C ASN A 264 -6.83 8.65 16.03
N THR A 265 -5.58 8.94 15.68
CA THR A 265 -5.25 10.01 14.73
C THR A 265 -5.87 9.70 13.36
N LEU A 266 -5.71 8.47 12.86
CA LEU A 266 -6.31 8.04 11.59
C LEU A 266 -7.85 8.03 11.66
N ALA A 267 -8.43 7.63 12.79
CA ALA A 267 -9.89 7.70 13.01
C ALA A 267 -10.42 9.14 12.96
N VAL A 268 -9.68 10.11 13.51
CA VAL A 268 -10.02 11.55 13.38
C VAL A 268 -9.94 11.99 11.92
N VAL A 269 -8.96 11.52 11.15
CA VAL A 269 -8.89 11.81 9.70
C VAL A 269 -10.12 11.26 8.99
N ALA A 270 -10.45 9.99 9.20
CA ALA A 270 -11.62 9.35 8.61
C ALA A 270 -12.93 10.07 8.98
N ASP A 271 -13.09 10.47 10.24
CA ASP A 271 -14.24 11.23 10.72
C ASP A 271 -14.37 12.61 10.05
N ASN A 272 -13.24 13.33 9.86
CA ASN A 272 -13.25 14.61 9.14
C ASN A 272 -13.57 14.44 7.64
N VAL A 273 -13.08 13.38 6.99
CA VAL A 273 -13.45 13.06 5.60
C VAL A 273 -14.95 12.84 5.46
N LEU A 274 -15.55 12.03 6.33
CA LEU A 274 -17.00 11.76 6.31
C LEU A 274 -17.83 12.99 6.68
N LYS A 275 -17.38 13.83 7.61
CA LYS A 275 -18.02 15.11 7.90
C LYS A 275 -17.93 16.08 6.73
N GLN A 276 -16.82 16.10 6.00
CA GLN A 276 -16.69 16.90 4.77
C GLN A 276 -17.68 16.40 3.72
N ALA A 277 -17.80 15.10 3.51
CA ALA A 277 -18.78 14.50 2.60
C ALA A 277 -20.24 14.75 2.99
N ALA A 278 -20.48 15.05 4.26
CA ALA A 278 -21.80 15.43 4.78
C ALA A 278 -22.05 16.96 4.78
N GLY A 279 -21.30 17.74 4.01
CA GLY A 279 -21.43 19.19 3.90
C GLY A 279 -20.55 19.99 4.87
N GLY A 280 -19.52 19.39 5.44
CA GLY A 280 -18.45 20.04 6.22
C GLY A 280 -18.81 20.44 7.64
N ALA A 281 -20.03 20.18 8.10
CA ALA A 281 -20.44 20.53 9.47
C ALA A 281 -19.71 19.66 10.52
N GLY A 282 -19.02 20.32 11.46
CA GLY A 282 -18.31 19.63 12.55
C GLY A 282 -16.94 19.07 12.17
N VAL A 283 -16.40 19.42 11.01
CA VAL A 283 -14.99 19.20 10.66
C VAL A 283 -14.09 19.90 11.68
N SER A 284 -13.10 19.18 12.23
CA SER A 284 -12.19 19.72 13.24
C SER A 284 -10.94 20.38 12.67
N TYR A 285 -10.60 20.13 11.40
CA TYR A 285 -9.45 20.75 10.76
C TYR A 285 -9.72 22.22 10.42
N SER A 286 -8.83 23.09 10.86
CA SER A 286 -8.94 24.54 10.72
C SER A 286 -8.19 25.12 9.51
N SER A 287 -7.30 24.33 8.90
CA SER A 287 -6.42 24.76 7.82
C SER A 287 -6.26 23.70 6.72
N ASP A 288 -5.91 24.15 5.51
CA ASP A 288 -5.58 23.27 4.40
C ASP A 288 -4.30 22.44 4.69
N ALA A 289 -3.36 22.97 5.48
CA ALA A 289 -2.16 22.24 5.86
C ALA A 289 -2.47 20.99 6.72
N GLU A 290 -3.45 21.09 7.63
CA GLU A 290 -3.94 19.94 8.42
C GLU A 290 -4.57 18.89 7.50
N TRP A 291 -5.43 19.32 6.57
CA TRP A 291 -6.03 18.42 5.57
C TRP A 291 -5.00 17.72 4.70
N VAL A 292 -4.00 18.46 4.20
CA VAL A 292 -2.91 17.90 3.39
C VAL A 292 -2.16 16.83 4.16
N SER A 293 -1.76 17.12 5.40
CA SER A 293 -1.05 16.15 6.25
C SER A 293 -1.90 14.93 6.53
N ALA A 294 -3.16 15.13 6.89
CA ALA A 294 -4.10 14.09 7.28
C ALA A 294 -4.39 13.11 6.12
N LEU A 295 -4.78 13.63 4.95
CA LEU A 295 -5.06 12.78 3.79
C LEU A 295 -3.83 12.03 3.30
N ASN A 296 -2.66 12.68 3.28
CA ASN A 296 -1.43 12.00 2.92
C ASN A 296 -1.06 10.89 3.91
N SER A 297 -1.34 11.05 5.22
CA SER A 297 -1.16 10.00 6.22
C SER A 297 -2.11 8.84 6.01
N LEU A 298 -3.43 9.10 5.88
CA LEU A 298 -4.46 8.07 5.72
C LEU A 298 -4.26 7.26 4.43
N LEU A 299 -3.88 7.95 3.34
CA LEU A 299 -3.68 7.32 2.02
C LEU A 299 -2.23 6.90 1.76
N ARG A 300 -1.32 7.09 2.72
CA ARG A 300 0.11 6.80 2.58
C ARG A 300 0.74 7.45 1.34
N LEU A 301 0.40 8.69 1.10
CA LEU A 301 0.94 9.46 -0.02
C LEU A 301 2.12 10.33 0.43
N SER A 302 3.08 10.55 -0.47
CA SER A 302 4.19 11.47 -0.23
C SER A 302 3.83 12.88 -0.72
N SER A 303 4.53 13.90 -0.22
CA SER A 303 4.33 15.29 -0.64
C SER A 303 4.54 15.55 -2.14
N GLY A 304 5.28 14.68 -2.83
CA GLY A 304 5.49 14.76 -4.29
C GLY A 304 4.39 14.10 -5.11
N ASN A 305 3.70 13.10 -4.53
CA ASN A 305 2.74 12.25 -5.23
C ASN A 305 1.35 12.27 -4.57
N GLY A 306 1.09 13.19 -3.64
CA GLY A 306 -0.12 13.21 -2.84
C GLY A 306 -0.92 14.50 -2.94
N VAL A 307 -1.64 14.73 -1.85
CA VAL A 307 -2.37 15.96 -1.63
C VAL A 307 -1.40 17.09 -1.32
N THR A 308 -1.63 18.25 -1.90
CA THR A 308 -0.81 19.46 -1.78
C THR A 308 -1.68 20.67 -1.46
N SER A 309 -1.08 21.79 -1.08
CA SER A 309 -1.80 23.04 -0.89
C SER A 309 -2.47 23.59 -2.15
N SER A 310 -2.02 23.17 -3.33
CA SER A 310 -2.60 23.60 -4.62
C SER A 310 -3.86 22.81 -5.00
N ASN A 311 -3.99 21.54 -4.58
CA ASN A 311 -5.12 20.69 -4.97
C ASN A 311 -6.13 20.40 -3.85
N ILE A 312 -5.80 20.67 -2.60
CA ILE A 312 -6.68 20.33 -1.45
C ILE A 312 -8.07 20.98 -1.54
N GLY A 313 -8.18 22.21 -2.06
CA GLY A 313 -9.47 22.87 -2.23
C GLY A 313 -10.42 22.11 -3.14
N ASN A 314 -9.90 21.63 -4.27
CA ASN A 314 -10.66 20.82 -5.22
C ASN A 314 -10.98 19.44 -4.67
N ILE A 315 -10.02 18.82 -3.95
CA ILE A 315 -10.24 17.51 -3.29
C ILE A 315 -11.36 17.62 -2.25
N LYS A 316 -11.35 18.65 -1.41
CA LYS A 316 -12.43 18.88 -0.42
C LYS A 316 -13.78 19.05 -1.09
N THR A 317 -13.85 19.79 -2.20
CA THR A 317 -15.08 19.95 -2.99
C THR A 317 -15.52 18.61 -3.59
N ALA A 318 -14.61 17.80 -4.08
CA ALA A 318 -14.91 16.47 -4.61
C ALA A 318 -15.42 15.50 -3.53
N ILE A 319 -14.83 15.55 -2.32
CA ILE A 319 -15.30 14.79 -1.15
C ILE A 319 -16.72 15.24 -0.76
N ASP A 320 -16.99 16.55 -0.70
CA ASP A 320 -18.31 17.11 -0.38
C ASP A 320 -19.39 16.67 -1.38
N THR A 321 -19.01 16.47 -2.63
CA THR A 321 -19.93 16.03 -3.70
C THR A 321 -20.18 14.52 -3.70
N ALA A 322 -19.27 13.73 -3.12
CA ALA A 322 -19.29 12.26 -3.20
C ALA A 322 -20.24 11.59 -2.22
N ASP A 323 -20.79 12.32 -1.25
CA ASP A 323 -21.52 11.83 -0.07
C ASP A 323 -20.72 10.83 0.82
N ALA A 324 -21.32 10.41 1.94
CA ALA A 324 -20.63 9.55 2.90
C ALA A 324 -20.41 8.10 2.41
N ALA A 325 -21.28 7.62 1.52
CA ALA A 325 -21.15 6.28 0.93
C ALA A 325 -20.13 6.23 -0.21
N GLY A 326 -19.77 7.37 -0.77
CA GLY A 326 -18.76 7.49 -1.80
C GLY A 326 -17.34 7.78 -1.29
N VAL A 327 -17.12 7.73 0.05
CA VAL A 327 -15.82 7.95 0.71
C VAL A 327 -15.61 7.04 1.91
N ASP A 328 -16.40 5.99 2.07
CA ASP A 328 -16.31 5.10 3.25
C ASP A 328 -15.29 3.96 3.07
N SER A 329 -14.55 3.96 1.96
CA SER A 329 -13.42 3.07 1.72
C SER A 329 -12.16 3.81 1.26
N TYR A 330 -11.00 3.19 1.51
CA TYR A 330 -9.71 3.66 0.98
C TYR A 330 -9.75 3.85 -0.54
N GLN A 331 -10.33 2.88 -1.27
CA GLN A 331 -10.36 2.87 -2.73
C GLN A 331 -11.15 4.05 -3.29
N GLU A 332 -12.30 4.38 -2.71
CA GLU A 332 -13.12 5.52 -3.13
C GLU A 332 -12.42 6.84 -2.86
N LEU A 333 -11.88 7.02 -1.65
CA LEU A 333 -11.15 8.22 -1.29
C LEU A 333 -9.89 8.38 -2.15
N GLN A 334 -9.14 7.30 -2.39
CA GLN A 334 -7.97 7.29 -3.28
C GLN A 334 -8.36 7.66 -4.71
N ALA A 335 -9.48 7.14 -5.23
CA ALA A 335 -9.97 7.47 -6.56
C ALA A 335 -10.32 8.97 -6.69
N ILE A 336 -10.93 9.57 -5.68
CA ILE A 336 -11.21 11.02 -5.65
C ILE A 336 -9.90 11.83 -5.72
N VAL A 337 -8.93 11.49 -4.88
CA VAL A 337 -7.63 12.18 -4.84
C VAL A 337 -6.88 12.01 -6.17
N SER A 338 -6.86 10.79 -6.69
CA SER A 338 -6.19 10.46 -7.96
C SER A 338 -6.83 11.17 -9.16
N ARG A 339 -8.16 11.20 -9.22
CA ARG A 339 -8.91 11.93 -10.27
C ARG A 339 -8.57 13.41 -10.25
N GLN A 340 -8.54 14.03 -9.07
CA GLN A 340 -8.20 15.44 -8.95
C GLN A 340 -6.75 15.72 -9.38
N ARG A 341 -5.82 14.84 -9.04
CA ARG A 341 -4.41 14.97 -9.47
C ARG A 341 -4.26 14.86 -10.98
N LEU A 342 -4.96 13.92 -11.62
CA LEU A 342 -4.98 13.78 -13.08
C LEU A 342 -5.59 15.01 -13.75
N HIS A 343 -6.68 15.55 -13.20
CA HIS A 343 -7.30 16.79 -13.67
C HIS A 343 -6.36 18.01 -13.54
N ASP A 344 -5.67 18.16 -12.41
CA ASP A 344 -4.72 19.23 -12.19
C ASP A 344 -3.52 19.12 -13.15
N TYR A 345 -3.05 17.89 -13.41
CA TYR A 345 -2.00 17.63 -14.40
C TYR A 345 -2.46 17.97 -15.81
N ALA A 346 -3.64 17.56 -16.23
CA ALA A 346 -4.22 17.90 -17.53
C ALA A 346 -4.33 19.42 -17.72
N SER A 347 -4.70 20.15 -16.66
CA SER A 347 -4.94 21.60 -16.71
C SER A 347 -3.67 22.45 -16.68
N SER A 348 -2.64 22.02 -15.97
CA SER A 348 -1.46 22.83 -15.65
C SER A 348 -0.12 22.24 -16.10
N GLY A 349 -0.07 20.98 -16.47
CA GLY A 349 1.16 20.23 -16.71
C GLY A 349 2.04 20.05 -15.47
N THR A 350 1.52 20.41 -14.28
CA THR A 350 2.27 20.33 -13.02
C THR A 350 1.92 19.05 -12.26
N GLY A 351 2.92 18.45 -11.64
CA GLY A 351 2.80 17.15 -11.00
C GLY A 351 3.20 16.02 -11.97
N SER A 352 3.33 14.85 -11.44
CA SER A 352 3.65 13.64 -12.23
C SER A 352 2.71 12.53 -11.77
N PRO A 353 1.58 12.33 -12.45
CA PRO A 353 0.68 11.21 -12.14
C PRO A 353 1.45 9.89 -12.16
N GLN A 354 1.13 9.03 -11.20
CA GLN A 354 1.79 7.74 -11.01
C GLN A 354 0.85 6.61 -11.42
N LEU A 355 1.37 5.39 -11.48
CA LEU A 355 0.60 4.20 -11.77
C LEU A 355 -0.67 4.09 -10.89
N LEU A 356 -0.53 4.38 -9.60
CA LEU A 356 -1.63 4.33 -8.63
C LEU A 356 -2.78 5.28 -8.99
N ASP A 357 -2.49 6.45 -9.56
CA ASP A 357 -3.55 7.40 -9.94
C ASP A 357 -4.45 6.82 -11.03
N TYR A 358 -3.86 6.23 -12.06
CA TYR A 358 -4.61 5.57 -13.13
C TYR A 358 -5.33 4.31 -12.64
N GLN A 359 -4.67 3.52 -11.80
CA GLN A 359 -5.25 2.32 -11.22
C GLN A 359 -6.47 2.62 -10.35
N ALA A 360 -6.37 3.62 -9.47
CA ALA A 360 -7.46 4.01 -8.58
C ALA A 360 -8.69 4.50 -9.37
N VAL A 361 -8.50 5.38 -10.37
CA VAL A 361 -9.60 5.86 -11.20
C VAL A 361 -10.20 4.73 -12.04
N HIS A 362 -9.35 3.90 -12.67
CA HIS A 362 -9.81 2.78 -13.48
C HIS A 362 -10.61 1.75 -12.66
N ALA A 363 -10.17 1.45 -11.44
CA ALA A 363 -10.85 0.52 -10.55
C ALA A 363 -12.21 1.05 -10.09
N ALA A 364 -12.31 2.34 -9.79
CA ALA A 364 -13.58 2.97 -9.40
C ALA A 364 -14.63 2.89 -10.52
N GLU A 365 -14.21 3.07 -11.79
CA GLU A 365 -15.11 3.02 -12.95
C GLU A 365 -15.41 1.58 -13.41
N ASN A 366 -14.54 0.60 -13.14
CA ASN A 366 -14.62 -0.77 -13.67
C ASN A 366 -14.73 -1.85 -12.58
N SER A 367 -15.47 -1.57 -11.51
CA SER A 367 -15.81 -2.54 -10.46
C SER A 367 -14.59 -3.25 -9.84
N GLY A 368 -13.53 -2.51 -9.57
CA GLY A 368 -12.35 -3.00 -8.85
C GLY A 368 -11.25 -3.64 -9.71
N SER A 369 -11.31 -3.55 -11.04
CA SER A 369 -10.27 -4.13 -11.89
C SER A 369 -9.07 -3.20 -12.09
N TYR A 370 -7.94 -3.50 -11.44
CA TYR A 370 -6.67 -2.78 -11.58
C TYR A 370 -5.76 -3.34 -12.70
N ALA A 371 -6.06 -4.54 -13.18
CA ALA A 371 -5.17 -5.31 -14.07
C ALA A 371 -4.96 -4.69 -15.47
N ALA A 372 -5.82 -3.75 -15.88
CA ALA A 372 -5.73 -3.12 -17.18
C ALA A 372 -4.67 -2.01 -17.28
N VAL A 373 -4.19 -1.46 -16.15
CA VAL A 373 -3.23 -0.34 -16.16
C VAL A 373 -1.81 -0.87 -16.14
N LYS A 374 -1.03 -0.60 -17.20
CA LYS A 374 0.34 -1.09 -17.36
C LYS A 374 1.37 -0.11 -16.82
N THR A 375 2.35 -0.62 -16.07
CA THR A 375 3.48 0.20 -15.58
C THR A 375 4.27 0.83 -16.74
N SER A 376 4.47 0.09 -17.83
CA SER A 376 5.14 0.59 -19.04
C SER A 376 4.35 1.66 -19.79
N GLY A 377 3.08 1.87 -19.48
CA GLY A 377 2.22 2.84 -20.15
C GLY A 377 2.17 4.22 -19.47
N ILE A 378 2.82 4.43 -18.33
CA ILE A 378 2.68 5.68 -17.56
C ILE A 378 3.06 6.92 -18.37
N ALA A 379 4.15 6.88 -19.15
CA ALA A 379 4.57 7.99 -20.00
C ALA A 379 3.49 8.31 -21.03
N ALA A 380 2.98 7.28 -21.70
CA ALA A 380 1.93 7.36 -22.70
C ALA A 380 0.62 7.93 -22.12
N TYR A 381 0.16 7.41 -20.98
CA TYR A 381 -1.05 7.92 -20.31
C TYR A 381 -0.88 9.39 -19.90
N ASN A 382 0.26 9.74 -19.28
CA ASN A 382 0.56 11.13 -18.91
C ASN A 382 0.55 12.06 -20.13
N SER A 383 1.13 11.64 -21.25
CA SER A 383 1.11 12.40 -22.49
C SER A 383 -0.30 12.64 -23.02
N ALA A 384 -1.16 11.62 -22.99
CA ALA A 384 -2.55 11.73 -23.46
C ALA A 384 -3.42 12.58 -22.52
N VAL A 385 -3.25 12.42 -21.20
CA VAL A 385 -3.95 13.25 -20.20
C VAL A 385 -3.57 14.72 -20.35
N LEU A 386 -2.30 15.03 -20.60
CA LEU A 386 -1.85 16.39 -20.80
C LEU A 386 -2.39 17.03 -22.11
N ALA A 387 -2.74 16.22 -23.08
CA ALA A 387 -3.34 16.69 -24.33
C ALA A 387 -4.86 17.03 -24.20
N ASP A 388 -5.50 16.63 -23.09
CA ASP A 388 -6.93 16.84 -22.82
C ASP A 388 -7.14 17.75 -21.61
N THR A 389 -7.61 18.99 -21.85
CA THR A 389 -7.77 20.01 -20.81
C THR A 389 -9.03 19.87 -19.95
N GLY A 390 -9.96 19.00 -20.32
CA GLY A 390 -11.25 18.83 -19.64
C GLY A 390 -11.54 17.40 -19.19
N ILE A 391 -10.49 16.63 -18.88
CA ILE A 391 -10.54 15.19 -18.70
C ILE A 391 -11.51 14.73 -17.59
N THR A 392 -12.35 13.75 -17.92
CA THR A 392 -13.27 13.05 -17.03
C THR A 392 -12.73 11.66 -16.64
N SER A 393 -13.31 11.04 -15.60
CA SER A 393 -12.93 9.66 -15.20
C SER A 393 -13.11 8.65 -16.34
N THR A 394 -14.20 8.78 -17.11
CA THR A 394 -14.46 7.91 -18.26
C THR A 394 -13.41 8.09 -19.34
N GLU A 395 -12.99 9.31 -19.61
CA GLU A 395 -11.92 9.60 -20.57
C GLU A 395 -10.57 9.08 -20.11
N ILE A 396 -10.27 9.14 -18.82
CA ILE A 396 -9.06 8.52 -18.25
C ILE A 396 -9.05 7.00 -18.51
N THR A 397 -10.17 6.32 -18.26
CA THR A 397 -10.26 4.87 -18.52
C THR A 397 -10.19 4.54 -20.01
N ASP A 398 -10.80 5.36 -20.87
CA ASP A 398 -10.70 5.25 -22.32
C ASP A 398 -9.25 5.44 -22.81
N ILE A 399 -8.54 6.46 -22.32
CA ILE A 399 -7.12 6.69 -22.62
C ILE A 399 -6.28 5.45 -22.26
N VAL A 400 -6.45 4.90 -21.07
CA VAL A 400 -5.74 3.69 -20.63
C VAL A 400 -6.05 2.53 -21.58
N ALA A 401 -7.33 2.30 -21.90
CA ALA A 401 -7.75 1.22 -22.77
C ALA A 401 -7.19 1.34 -24.19
N GLN A 402 -7.23 2.54 -24.76
CA GLN A 402 -6.75 2.78 -26.13
C GLN A 402 -5.21 2.73 -26.20
N TYR A 403 -4.51 3.38 -25.23
CA TYR A 403 -3.05 3.29 -25.22
C TYR A 403 -2.56 1.86 -25.00
N ASN A 404 -3.25 1.06 -24.20
CA ASN A 404 -2.89 -0.35 -24.05
C ASN A 404 -2.89 -1.12 -25.38
N LYS A 405 -3.81 -0.81 -26.30
CA LYS A 405 -3.81 -1.41 -27.65
C LYS A 405 -2.56 -1.00 -28.44
N VAL A 406 -2.17 0.29 -28.36
CA VAL A 406 -0.94 0.79 -28.98
C VAL A 406 0.29 0.08 -28.42
N LEU A 407 0.40 0.04 -27.08
CA LEU A 407 1.53 -0.58 -26.40
C LEU A 407 1.63 -2.09 -26.62
N ASP A 408 0.48 -2.77 -26.73
CA ASP A 408 0.44 -4.21 -27.03
C ASP A 408 0.88 -4.52 -28.46
N ALA A 409 0.61 -3.61 -29.39
CA ALA A 409 1.01 -3.78 -30.78
C ALA A 409 2.47 -3.40 -31.03
N ALA A 410 3.01 -2.45 -30.27
CA ALA A 410 4.36 -1.92 -30.43
C ALA A 410 5.42 -2.87 -29.79
N ASP A 411 5.49 -4.10 -30.28
CA ASP A 411 6.41 -5.15 -29.80
C ASP A 411 7.68 -5.29 -30.65
N GLY A 412 7.83 -4.43 -31.66
CA GLY A 412 8.94 -4.47 -32.62
C GLY A 412 8.81 -5.59 -33.67
N ASN A 413 7.69 -6.31 -33.69
CA ASN A 413 7.43 -7.44 -34.56
C ASN A 413 6.24 -7.18 -35.51
N ARG A 414 6.50 -6.73 -36.72
CA ARG A 414 5.47 -6.49 -37.75
C ARG A 414 4.64 -7.70 -38.12
N ALA A 415 5.04 -8.90 -37.73
CA ALA A 415 4.24 -10.11 -37.95
C ALA A 415 3.15 -10.26 -36.86
N SER A 416 3.17 -9.45 -35.80
CA SER A 416 2.08 -9.38 -34.86
C SER A 416 0.87 -8.66 -35.48
N THR A 417 -0.31 -8.97 -34.99
CA THR A 417 -1.57 -8.34 -35.49
C THR A 417 -1.52 -6.85 -35.20
N ALA A 418 -1.77 -6.03 -36.22
CA ALA A 418 -1.96 -4.59 -36.05
C ALA A 418 -2.89 -4.28 -34.85
N PRO A 419 -2.73 -3.13 -34.17
CA PRO A 419 -3.48 -2.81 -32.93
C PRO A 419 -5.01 -2.84 -33.07
N GLY A 420 -5.53 -2.97 -34.30
CA GLY A 420 -6.96 -2.99 -34.54
C GLY A 420 -7.67 -1.69 -34.13
N MET A 421 -6.93 -0.59 -34.04
CA MET A 421 -7.45 0.71 -33.67
C MET A 421 -8.22 1.34 -34.83
N ALA A 422 -9.34 2.00 -34.50
CA ALA A 422 -10.11 2.84 -35.39
C ALA A 422 -9.65 4.30 -35.31
N VAL A 423 -10.08 5.14 -36.27
CA VAL A 423 -9.84 6.59 -36.23
C VAL A 423 -10.32 7.21 -34.93
N ALA A 424 -11.48 6.78 -34.42
CA ALA A 424 -12.03 7.27 -33.14
C ALA A 424 -11.14 6.92 -31.94
N ASP A 425 -10.45 5.77 -31.97
CA ASP A 425 -9.54 5.36 -30.87
C ASP A 425 -8.31 6.29 -30.81
N TYR A 426 -7.72 6.61 -31.97
CA TYR A 426 -6.62 7.58 -32.05
C TYR A 426 -7.06 8.99 -31.63
N SER A 427 -8.26 9.39 -32.04
CA SER A 427 -8.83 10.70 -31.64
C SER A 427 -9.00 10.82 -30.13
N ARG A 428 -9.33 9.73 -29.42
CA ARG A 428 -9.39 9.67 -27.95
C ARG A 428 -8.02 9.89 -27.29
N LEU A 429 -6.95 9.53 -27.99
CA LEU A 429 -5.58 9.77 -27.54
C LEU A 429 -5.06 11.18 -27.90
N GLY A 430 -5.87 11.98 -28.59
CA GLY A 430 -5.46 13.31 -29.07
C GLY A 430 -4.74 13.29 -30.43
N VAL A 431 -4.71 12.16 -31.13
CA VAL A 431 -4.10 12.01 -32.46
C VAL A 431 -5.16 12.21 -33.54
N THR A 432 -4.93 13.09 -34.49
CA THR A 432 -5.86 13.39 -35.57
C THR A 432 -5.51 12.60 -36.82
N VAL A 433 -6.28 11.53 -37.12
CA VAL A 433 -6.13 10.74 -38.35
C VAL A 433 -7.07 11.27 -39.43
N THR A 434 -6.51 11.75 -40.52
CA THR A 434 -7.26 12.39 -41.60
C THR A 434 -7.19 11.61 -42.92
N GLY A 435 -8.14 11.89 -43.81
CA GLY A 435 -8.05 11.52 -45.24
C GLY A 435 -7.38 12.65 -46.02
N TYR A 436 -6.71 12.30 -47.09
CA TYR A 436 -5.93 13.25 -47.90
C TYR A 436 -6.43 13.26 -49.37
N SER A 437 -7.11 14.34 -49.77
CA SER A 437 -7.64 14.52 -51.12
C SER A 437 -8.54 13.33 -51.56
N THR A 438 -8.07 12.50 -52.47
CA THR A 438 -8.77 11.29 -52.94
C THR A 438 -8.59 10.06 -52.08
N ILE A 439 -7.64 10.12 -51.10
CA ILE A 439 -7.30 9.00 -50.25
C ILE A 439 -8.18 9.02 -48.99
N ALA A 440 -8.89 7.93 -48.76
CA ALA A 440 -9.74 7.77 -47.58
C ALA A 440 -8.91 7.64 -46.31
N ALA A 441 -9.43 8.14 -45.16
CA ALA A 441 -8.80 7.99 -43.84
C ALA A 441 -8.50 6.52 -43.48
N SER A 442 -9.17 5.55 -44.04
CA SER A 442 -8.89 4.12 -43.85
C SER A 442 -7.51 3.69 -44.38
N GLN A 443 -6.97 4.34 -45.40
CA GLN A 443 -5.63 4.05 -45.92
C GLN A 443 -4.56 4.63 -45.03
N THR A 444 -4.77 5.87 -44.54
CA THR A 444 -3.93 6.52 -43.52
C THR A 444 -3.89 5.67 -42.25
N LEU A 445 -5.05 5.24 -41.77
CA LEU A 445 -5.19 4.38 -40.60
C LEU A 445 -4.47 3.04 -40.77
N ALA A 446 -4.59 2.42 -41.93
CA ALA A 446 -3.92 1.15 -42.24
C ALA A 446 -2.41 1.29 -42.12
N LEU A 447 -1.82 2.34 -42.71
CA LEU A 447 -0.41 2.61 -42.63
C LEU A 447 0.04 2.97 -41.20
N LEU A 448 -0.76 3.74 -40.46
CA LEU A 448 -0.46 4.10 -39.06
C LEU A 448 -0.44 2.85 -38.17
N ASN A 449 -1.46 2.00 -38.25
CA ASN A 449 -1.51 0.74 -37.51
C ASN A 449 -0.33 -0.20 -37.86
N ASP A 450 0.03 -0.30 -39.14
CA ASP A 450 1.15 -1.11 -39.60
C ASP A 450 2.51 -0.53 -39.12
N THR A 451 2.63 0.80 -39.08
CA THR A 451 3.82 1.49 -38.53
C THR A 451 3.97 1.20 -37.05
N VAL A 452 2.93 1.40 -36.26
CA VAL A 452 2.91 1.16 -34.80
C VAL A 452 3.34 -0.28 -34.48
N SER A 453 2.82 -1.28 -35.21
CA SER A 453 3.16 -2.69 -34.97
C SER A 453 4.64 -3.01 -35.20
N GLY A 454 5.35 -2.22 -35.99
CA GLY A 454 6.78 -2.39 -36.26
C GLY A 454 7.70 -1.64 -35.32
N LEU A 455 7.17 -0.80 -34.44
CA LEU A 455 7.93 0.00 -33.49
C LEU A 455 8.03 -0.67 -32.11
N THR A 456 8.97 -0.22 -31.30
CA THR A 456 9.04 -0.54 -29.88
C THR A 456 8.30 0.50 -29.05
N LEU A 457 8.10 0.21 -27.76
CA LEU A 457 7.41 1.10 -26.80
C LEU A 457 7.95 2.53 -26.85
N ASP A 458 9.28 2.70 -26.88
CA ASP A 458 9.96 4.01 -26.89
C ASP A 458 9.62 4.89 -28.13
N GLY A 459 9.02 4.33 -29.16
CA GLY A 459 8.65 5.06 -30.38
C GLY A 459 7.17 5.44 -30.45
N VAL A 460 6.39 5.11 -29.40
CA VAL A 460 4.93 5.33 -29.35
C VAL A 460 4.46 5.66 -27.93
N ASP A 461 5.35 6.04 -27.01
CA ASP A 461 5.02 6.28 -25.61
C ASP A 461 4.50 7.71 -25.33
N SER A 462 4.30 8.50 -26.38
CA SER A 462 3.69 9.83 -26.29
C SER A 462 2.71 10.11 -27.44
N VAL A 463 1.74 10.98 -27.15
CA VAL A 463 0.81 11.50 -28.18
C VAL A 463 1.58 12.24 -29.27
N GLY A 464 2.64 12.96 -28.89
CA GLY A 464 3.52 13.69 -29.83
C GLY A 464 4.19 12.77 -30.84
N GLU A 465 4.66 11.60 -30.42
CA GLU A 465 5.25 10.61 -31.33
C GLU A 465 4.19 10.01 -32.27
N LEU A 466 3.03 9.61 -31.74
CA LEU A 466 1.93 9.11 -32.57
C LEU A 466 1.46 10.17 -33.59
N GLN A 467 1.36 11.43 -33.20
CA GLN A 467 1.01 12.51 -34.12
C GLN A 467 2.10 12.77 -35.15
N ALA A 468 3.38 12.71 -34.74
CA ALA A 468 4.51 12.83 -35.68
C ALA A 468 4.51 11.70 -36.73
N LEU A 469 4.17 10.49 -36.36
CA LEU A 469 3.99 9.37 -37.30
C LEU A 469 2.85 9.66 -38.27
N GLU A 470 1.69 10.15 -37.78
CA GLU A 470 0.55 10.51 -38.61
C GLU A 470 0.89 11.65 -39.55
N ASP A 471 1.59 12.69 -39.08
CA ASP A 471 2.04 13.82 -39.91
C ASP A 471 2.95 13.37 -41.08
N ILE A 472 3.86 12.43 -40.81
CA ILE A 472 4.73 11.85 -41.84
C ILE A 472 3.90 11.02 -42.85
N ILE A 473 2.98 10.21 -42.33
CA ILE A 473 2.05 9.43 -43.15
C ILE A 473 1.19 10.38 -43.99
N GLY A 474 0.76 11.49 -43.42
CA GLY A 474 0.02 12.55 -44.13
C GLY A 474 0.78 13.12 -45.34
N LYS A 475 2.09 13.35 -45.19
CA LYS A 475 2.96 13.77 -46.30
C LYS A 475 2.95 12.69 -47.42
N ILE A 476 3.13 11.41 -47.05
CA ILE A 476 3.13 10.29 -47.98
C ILE A 476 1.78 10.21 -48.73
N MET A 477 0.67 10.29 -48.01
CA MET A 477 -0.68 10.23 -48.60
C MET A 477 -0.95 11.43 -49.48
N THR A 478 -0.49 12.64 -49.10
CA THR A 478 -0.62 13.85 -49.91
C THR A 478 0.13 13.73 -51.24
N MET A 479 1.35 13.21 -51.22
CA MET A 479 2.14 12.97 -52.43
C MET A 479 1.50 11.92 -53.32
N ALA A 480 1.00 10.82 -52.75
CA ALA A 480 0.31 9.77 -53.52
C ALA A 480 -1.02 10.24 -54.11
N ALA A 481 -1.77 11.13 -53.44
CA ALA A 481 -3.06 11.65 -53.88
C ALA A 481 -2.97 12.72 -55.00
N ASN A 482 -1.79 13.32 -55.19
CA ASN A 482 -1.64 14.40 -56.17
C ASN A 482 -1.63 13.80 -57.59
N PRO A 483 -2.41 14.38 -58.52
CA PRO A 483 -2.41 13.94 -59.91
C PRO A 483 -1.02 14.18 -60.49
N LYS A 484 -0.49 13.15 -61.15
CA LYS A 484 0.80 13.18 -61.84
C LYS A 484 0.89 14.35 -62.77
N ILE A 485 1.62 15.40 -62.39
CA ILE A 485 1.95 16.50 -63.26
C ILE A 485 3.06 16.04 -64.18
N THR A 486 2.77 15.88 -65.47
CA THR A 486 3.75 15.45 -66.45
C THR A 486 4.91 16.44 -66.48
N GLY A 487 6.11 16.04 -65.99
CA GLY A 487 7.31 16.87 -65.96
C GLY A 487 7.63 17.50 -64.59
N ALA A 488 6.83 17.31 -63.55
CA ALA A 488 7.15 17.76 -62.20
C ALA A 488 8.15 16.80 -61.54
N GLY A 489 9.23 17.29 -61.00
CA GLY A 489 10.14 16.53 -60.13
C GLY A 489 9.73 16.61 -58.67
N ALA A 490 10.30 15.79 -57.82
CA ALA A 490 10.05 15.81 -56.35
C ALA A 490 10.31 17.18 -55.69
N GLY A 491 11.12 18.04 -56.32
CA GLY A 491 11.40 19.40 -55.86
C GLY A 491 10.23 20.38 -55.97
N ASP A 492 9.16 20.02 -56.70
CA ASP A 492 7.97 20.87 -56.89
C ASP A 492 6.93 20.68 -55.76
N TYR A 493 7.13 19.73 -54.83
CA TYR A 493 6.23 19.47 -53.70
C TYR A 493 6.72 20.15 -52.43
N THR A 494 5.84 20.83 -51.73
CA THR A 494 6.14 21.62 -50.54
C THR A 494 6.30 20.77 -49.27
N ALA A 495 5.96 19.48 -49.30
CA ALA A 495 5.99 18.57 -48.12
C ALA A 495 6.60 17.22 -48.50
N LEU A 496 7.95 17.21 -48.63
CA LEU A 496 8.70 15.98 -48.84
C LEU A 496 9.01 15.27 -47.52
N VAL A 497 9.06 13.94 -47.58
CA VAL A 497 9.53 13.13 -46.45
C VAL A 497 11.06 13.11 -46.46
N THR A 498 11.65 13.41 -45.31
CA THR A 498 13.10 13.45 -45.10
C THR A 498 13.65 12.06 -44.74
N GLN A 499 14.98 11.90 -44.83
CA GLN A 499 15.64 10.67 -44.39
C GLN A 499 15.34 10.31 -42.91
N SER A 500 15.31 11.31 -42.01
CA SER A 500 15.01 11.10 -40.60
C SER A 500 13.56 10.64 -40.38
N GLU A 501 12.61 11.19 -41.13
CA GLU A 501 11.20 10.80 -41.07
C GLU A 501 10.98 9.36 -41.60
N LEU A 502 11.71 8.94 -42.64
CA LEU A 502 11.70 7.54 -43.07
C LEU A 502 12.20 6.59 -41.97
N GLY A 503 13.22 7.03 -41.23
CA GLY A 503 13.73 6.31 -40.06
C GLY A 503 12.70 6.18 -38.94
N LEU A 504 11.91 7.21 -38.65
CA LEU A 504 10.83 7.18 -37.66
C LEU A 504 9.72 6.18 -38.03
N LEU A 505 9.42 6.02 -39.31
CA LEU A 505 8.51 4.96 -39.79
C LEU A 505 9.12 3.54 -39.70
N GLY A 506 10.37 3.41 -39.26
CA GLY A 506 11.10 2.15 -39.20
C GLY A 506 11.58 1.62 -40.56
N LEU A 507 11.62 2.46 -41.61
CA LEU A 507 12.17 2.13 -42.91
C LEU A 507 13.70 2.13 -42.87
N LYS A 508 14.34 1.18 -43.56
CA LYS A 508 15.79 0.95 -43.53
C LYS A 508 16.38 0.87 -44.94
N ALA A 509 17.55 1.46 -45.13
CA ALA A 509 18.29 1.38 -46.40
C ALA A 509 18.64 -0.07 -46.80
N ASN A 510 18.77 -0.96 -45.83
CA ASN A 510 19.00 -2.38 -46.08
C ASN A 510 18.08 -3.23 -45.18
N ALA A 511 17.06 -3.81 -45.76
CA ALA A 511 16.07 -4.63 -45.03
C ALA A 511 16.68 -5.91 -44.40
N SER A 512 17.84 -6.35 -44.83
CA SER A 512 18.53 -7.56 -44.32
C SER A 512 19.48 -7.28 -43.14
N ASP A 513 19.78 -6.01 -42.85
CA ASP A 513 20.74 -5.62 -41.81
C ASP A 513 20.04 -4.99 -40.60
N LEU A 514 19.55 -5.85 -39.72
CA LEU A 514 18.88 -5.44 -38.47
C LEU A 514 19.84 -4.79 -37.44
N ALA A 515 21.17 -4.92 -37.66
CA ALA A 515 22.18 -4.48 -36.71
C ALA A 515 22.95 -3.22 -37.14
N SER A 516 22.79 -2.77 -38.40
CA SER A 516 23.52 -1.65 -38.95
C SER A 516 22.69 -0.37 -38.98
N SER A 517 23.28 0.72 -38.54
CA SER A 517 22.79 2.11 -38.68
C SER A 517 22.92 2.61 -40.14
N SER A 518 22.56 1.82 -41.13
CA SER A 518 22.55 2.28 -42.53
C SER A 518 21.40 3.29 -42.70
N HIS A 519 21.73 4.55 -42.48
CA HIS A 519 20.81 5.64 -42.69
C HIS A 519 20.48 5.78 -44.18
N VAL A 520 19.22 5.99 -44.49
CA VAL A 520 18.77 6.45 -45.79
C VAL A 520 19.50 7.77 -46.09
N THR A 521 20.04 7.97 -47.27
CA THR A 521 20.65 9.23 -47.69
C THR A 521 19.59 10.22 -48.20
N ASP A 522 19.95 11.52 -48.28
CA ASP A 522 19.04 12.53 -48.82
C ASP A 522 18.68 12.25 -50.30
N ALA A 523 19.65 11.72 -51.09
CA ALA A 523 19.40 11.33 -52.49
C ALA A 523 18.40 10.17 -52.62
N GLU A 524 18.52 9.15 -51.74
CA GLU A 524 17.57 8.04 -51.66
C GLU A 524 16.19 8.50 -51.18
N ALA A 525 16.12 9.39 -50.18
CA ALA A 525 14.87 9.99 -49.73
C ALA A 525 14.18 10.79 -50.85
N LEU A 526 14.95 11.56 -51.63
CA LEU A 526 14.42 12.30 -52.78
C LEU A 526 13.84 11.34 -53.83
N LYS A 527 14.57 10.24 -54.17
CA LYS A 527 14.08 9.23 -55.09
C LYS A 527 12.86 8.46 -54.57
N PHE A 528 12.80 8.21 -53.25
CA PHE A 528 11.64 7.63 -52.60
C PHE A 528 10.39 8.53 -52.80
N ASN A 529 10.50 9.83 -52.53
CA ASN A 529 9.42 10.79 -52.74
C ASN A 529 8.92 10.79 -54.21
N GLU A 530 9.84 10.74 -55.19
CA GLU A 530 9.50 10.63 -56.59
C GLU A 530 8.65 9.35 -56.88
N LEU A 531 9.03 8.19 -56.32
CA LEU A 531 8.32 6.94 -56.51
C LEU A 531 6.95 6.94 -55.85
N VAL A 532 6.80 7.58 -54.64
CA VAL A 532 5.51 7.76 -53.99
C VAL A 532 4.54 8.54 -54.85
N ILE A 533 4.96 9.62 -55.52
CA ILE A 533 4.16 10.45 -56.43
C ILE A 533 3.60 9.62 -57.60
N TYR A 534 4.33 8.58 -58.06
CA TYR A 534 3.91 7.70 -59.13
C TYR A 534 3.17 6.43 -58.62
N SER A 535 2.86 6.32 -57.34
CA SER A 535 2.06 5.24 -56.77
C SER A 535 0.57 5.40 -57.10
N ALA A 536 -0.29 4.47 -56.64
CA ALA A 536 -1.73 4.55 -56.87
C ALA A 536 -2.38 5.71 -56.15
N ASP A 537 -3.21 6.51 -56.87
CA ASP A 537 -3.84 7.75 -56.39
C ASP A 537 -4.87 7.54 -55.26
N ASP A 538 -5.29 6.31 -55.04
CA ASP A 538 -6.21 5.90 -53.97
C ASP A 538 -5.48 5.53 -52.67
N GLY A 539 -4.14 5.69 -52.62
CA GLY A 539 -3.29 5.35 -51.49
C GLY A 539 -2.98 3.85 -51.31
N SER A 540 -3.58 3.00 -52.14
CA SER A 540 -3.38 1.55 -52.03
C SER A 540 -1.94 1.11 -52.30
N GLY A 541 -1.16 1.93 -52.98
CA GLY A 541 0.27 1.72 -53.26
C GLY A 541 1.19 2.01 -52.11
N VAL A 542 0.72 2.71 -51.05
CA VAL A 542 1.54 3.22 -49.92
C VAL A 542 0.94 2.95 -48.55
N ASN A 543 -0.08 2.11 -48.42
CA ASN A 543 -0.85 1.89 -47.20
C ASN A 543 -0.27 0.83 -46.26
N SER A 544 0.98 0.41 -46.47
CA SER A 544 1.72 -0.46 -45.54
C SER A 544 3.22 -0.20 -45.59
N ILE A 545 3.91 -0.49 -44.51
CA ILE A 545 5.36 -0.36 -44.41
C ILE A 545 6.08 -1.26 -45.43
N ASP A 546 5.58 -2.45 -45.69
CA ASP A 546 6.19 -3.34 -46.69
C ASP A 546 6.17 -2.72 -48.09
N LYS A 547 5.09 -2.03 -48.46
CA LYS A 547 5.01 -1.31 -49.73
C LYS A 547 5.96 -0.12 -49.76
N LEU A 548 6.01 0.65 -48.67
CA LEU A 548 6.98 1.75 -48.54
C LEU A 548 8.43 1.25 -48.57
N GLN A 549 8.74 0.14 -47.93
CA GLN A 549 10.07 -0.47 -47.97
C GLN A 549 10.43 -0.95 -49.39
N GLY A 550 9.45 -1.46 -50.13
CA GLY A 550 9.63 -1.82 -51.55
C GLY A 550 9.95 -0.61 -52.43
N LEU A 551 9.25 0.53 -52.21
CA LEU A 551 9.55 1.80 -52.88
C LEU A 551 10.92 2.33 -52.51
N LEU A 552 11.29 2.28 -51.22
CA LEU A 552 12.60 2.72 -50.75
C LEU A 552 13.74 1.84 -51.34
N SER A 553 13.56 0.54 -51.37
CA SER A 553 14.52 -0.38 -52.01
C SER A 553 14.70 -0.08 -53.50
N SER A 554 13.65 0.28 -54.21
CA SER A 554 13.71 0.76 -55.59
C SER A 554 14.41 2.12 -55.71
N ALA A 555 14.14 3.05 -54.77
CA ALA A 555 14.79 4.34 -54.73
C ALA A 555 16.31 4.25 -54.56
N ILE A 556 16.76 3.34 -53.69
CA ILE A 556 18.20 3.10 -53.43
C ILE A 556 18.95 2.60 -54.71
N VAL A 557 18.26 1.78 -55.50
CA VAL A 557 18.86 1.32 -56.79
C VAL A 557 18.93 2.45 -57.83
N LEU A 558 18.04 3.45 -57.71
CA LEU A 558 17.91 4.56 -58.68
C LEU A 558 18.69 5.81 -58.28
N ALA A 559 19.11 5.94 -57.01
CA ALA A 559 19.88 7.06 -56.50
C ALA A 559 21.41 6.87 -56.74
#